data_e88db15134a7359832f72bb49ad14225
#
_entry.id   e88db15134a7359832f72bb49ad14225
#
_cell.length_a   1.000
_cell.length_b   1.000
_cell.length_c   1.000
_cell.angle_alpha   90.00
_cell.angle_beta   90.00
_cell.angle_gamma   90.00
#
_symmetry.space_group_name_H-M   'P 1'
#
loop_
_entity.id
_entity.type
_entity.pdbx_description
1 polymer ?
#
loop_
_entity_poly.entity_id
_entity_poly.type
_entity_poly.pdbx_seq_one_letter_code
_entity_poly.pdbx_strand_id
1 'polypeptide(L)'
;VYKRQVDAGGRTYAILGCGVDICYPPENKYLYDRIIEQGAVLSEYPPGTRPNAWQFPERNRLISGMADCVVITEARQKSGSLITVKHALEQGVDVCAVPGRINDVLSGGCNRLIQEGAFPATSTLDILFSMGINMKKNEKTKIFLEKQNEVLYSVLDLQPQTPDEIMQKTGMNRGAVYEGLLWLLMHGLAEEPVKNYYIRKE
;
A
#
# COMPACT_ATOMS: atom_id res chain seq x y z
N VAL A 1 -8.30 -3.57 3.08
CA VAL A 1 -7.16 -2.91 3.73
C VAL A 1 -6.78 -3.68 4.98
N TYR A 2 -7.63 -3.76 6.02
CA TYR A 2 -7.33 -4.40 7.32
C TYR A 2 -6.78 -5.83 7.20
N LYS A 3 -7.35 -6.66 6.32
CA LYS A 3 -6.86 -8.03 6.09
C LYS A 3 -5.38 -8.05 5.72
N ARG A 4 -4.95 -7.17 4.80
CA ARG A 4 -3.54 -7.07 4.38
C ARG A 4 -2.62 -6.60 5.49
N GLN A 5 -3.07 -5.66 6.32
CA GLN A 5 -2.31 -5.18 7.48
C GLN A 5 -2.07 -6.31 8.50
N VAL A 6 -3.13 -7.05 8.82
CA VAL A 6 -3.07 -8.20 9.75
C VAL A 6 -2.20 -9.33 9.17
N ASP A 7 -2.33 -9.63 7.88
CA ASP A 7 -1.53 -10.67 7.20
C ASP A 7 -0.03 -10.31 7.13
N ALA A 8 0.29 -9.01 7.08
CA ALA A 8 1.66 -8.50 7.15
C ALA A 8 2.25 -8.43 8.58
N GLY A 9 1.50 -8.88 9.61
CA GLY A 9 1.93 -8.84 11.00
C GLY A 9 1.89 -7.45 11.65
N GLY A 10 1.28 -6.46 10.99
CA GLY A 10 1.12 -5.12 11.52
C GLY A 10 0.06 -5.05 12.61
N ARG A 11 0.32 -4.27 13.67
CA ARG A 11 -0.72 -3.96 14.67
C ARG A 11 -1.84 -3.18 13.99
N THR A 12 -3.08 -3.68 14.15
CA THR A 12 -4.26 -3.09 13.50
C THR A 12 -5.29 -2.71 14.55
N TYR A 13 -5.80 -1.50 14.44
CA TYR A 13 -6.85 -0.97 15.30
C TYR A 13 -8.11 -0.76 14.49
N ALA A 14 -9.24 -1.33 14.92
CA ALA A 14 -10.52 -1.14 14.27
C ALA A 14 -11.40 -0.22 15.11
N ILE A 15 -11.85 0.87 14.52
CA ILE A 15 -12.83 1.75 15.14
C ILE A 15 -14.19 1.43 14.52
N LEU A 16 -15.16 1.06 15.36
CA LEU A 16 -16.47 0.60 14.91
C LEU A 16 -17.50 1.71 14.87
N GLY A 17 -18.50 1.57 14.00
CA GLY A 17 -19.74 2.35 14.00
C GLY A 17 -20.90 1.60 14.69
N CYS A 18 -20.59 0.75 15.69
CA CYS A 18 -21.56 -0.01 16.50
C CYS A 18 -20.89 -0.39 17.82
N GLY A 19 -21.60 -1.04 18.73
CA GLY A 19 -21.00 -1.54 19.97
C GLY A 19 -19.84 -2.49 19.71
N VAL A 20 -18.85 -2.49 20.61
CA VAL A 20 -17.64 -3.33 20.51
C VAL A 20 -17.91 -4.83 20.55
N ASP A 21 -19.07 -5.24 21.01
CA ASP A 21 -19.56 -6.61 21.06
C ASP A 21 -20.21 -7.09 19.76
N ILE A 22 -20.36 -6.19 18.76
CA ILE A 22 -21.03 -6.46 17.49
C ILE A 22 -20.03 -6.43 16.35
N CYS A 23 -19.80 -7.58 15.72
CA CYS A 23 -19.04 -7.67 14.47
C CYS A 23 -19.94 -7.31 13.28
N TYR A 24 -19.65 -6.21 12.61
CA TYR A 24 -20.37 -5.80 11.41
C TYR A 24 -19.40 -5.41 10.27
N PRO A 25 -19.57 -5.94 9.06
CA PRO A 25 -20.51 -6.99 8.71
C PRO A 25 -20.11 -8.35 9.32
N PRO A 26 -21.08 -9.27 9.57
CA PRO A 26 -20.83 -10.54 10.26
C PRO A 26 -19.81 -11.45 9.58
N GLU A 27 -19.71 -11.37 8.24
CA GLU A 27 -18.77 -12.15 7.42
C GLU A 27 -17.31 -11.88 7.79
N ASN A 28 -17.03 -10.76 8.41
CA ASN A 28 -15.68 -10.36 8.82
C ASN A 28 -15.30 -10.84 10.23
N LYS A 29 -16.06 -11.78 10.84
CA LYS A 29 -15.81 -12.27 12.20
C LYS A 29 -14.37 -12.77 12.39
N TYR A 30 -13.85 -13.54 11.44
CA TYR A 30 -12.47 -14.00 11.48
C TYR A 30 -11.45 -12.84 11.54
N LEU A 31 -11.67 -11.80 10.71
CA LEU A 31 -10.80 -10.63 10.72
C LEU A 31 -10.92 -9.83 12.02
N TYR A 32 -12.14 -9.71 12.55
CA TYR A 32 -12.42 -9.05 13.81
C TYR A 32 -11.65 -9.72 14.97
N ASP A 33 -11.67 -11.05 15.07
CA ASP A 33 -10.97 -11.79 16.09
C ASP A 33 -9.45 -11.62 15.99
N ARG A 34 -8.90 -11.69 14.77
CA ARG A 34 -7.47 -11.44 14.54
C ARG A 34 -7.04 -10.02 14.89
N ILE A 35 -7.90 -9.02 14.67
CA ILE A 35 -7.60 -7.64 15.08
C ILE A 35 -7.53 -7.52 16.59
N ILE A 36 -8.41 -8.21 17.34
CA ILE A 36 -8.35 -8.23 18.80
C ILE A 36 -7.04 -8.86 19.29
N GLU A 37 -6.57 -9.93 18.65
CA GLU A 37 -5.33 -10.63 19.02
C GLU A 37 -4.07 -9.79 18.76
N GLN A 38 -4.06 -8.98 17.71
CA GLN A 38 -2.86 -8.25 17.26
C GLN A 38 -2.91 -6.74 17.51
N GLY A 39 -4.04 -6.22 17.96
CA GLY A 39 -4.27 -4.80 18.17
C GLY A 39 -5.43 -4.55 19.10
N ALA A 40 -6.42 -3.74 18.66
CA ALA A 40 -7.62 -3.49 19.43
C ALA A 40 -8.83 -3.13 18.56
N VAL A 41 -10.02 -3.33 19.14
CA VAL A 41 -11.29 -2.85 18.62
C VAL A 41 -11.83 -1.76 19.54
N LEU A 42 -12.17 -0.62 18.99
CA LEU A 42 -12.61 0.58 19.72
C LEU A 42 -13.98 1.04 19.22
N SER A 43 -14.77 1.60 20.10
CA SER A 43 -16.04 2.26 19.73
C SER A 43 -16.41 3.35 20.73
N GLU A 44 -17.07 4.39 20.25
CA GLU A 44 -17.76 5.38 21.09
C GLU A 44 -19.15 4.91 21.50
N TYR A 45 -19.68 3.87 20.85
CA TYR A 45 -21.03 3.38 21.10
C TYR A 45 -21.03 2.33 22.22
N PRO A 46 -21.99 2.39 23.14
CA PRO A 46 -22.14 1.37 24.18
C PRO A 46 -22.30 -0.04 23.59
N PRO A 47 -21.89 -1.09 24.35
CA PRO A 47 -22.19 -2.47 23.97
C PRO A 47 -23.68 -2.67 23.68
N GLY A 48 -23.98 -3.55 22.70
CA GLY A 48 -25.35 -3.79 22.22
C GLY A 48 -25.88 -2.77 21.21
N THR A 49 -25.15 -1.68 20.93
CA THR A 49 -25.57 -0.70 19.94
C THR A 49 -25.46 -1.27 18.52
N ARG A 50 -26.59 -1.44 17.84
CA ARG A 50 -26.65 -1.97 16.47
C ARG A 50 -26.07 -0.99 15.46
N PRO A 51 -25.44 -1.49 14.36
CA PRO A 51 -24.89 -0.63 13.32
C PRO A 51 -26.01 0.13 12.58
N ASN A 52 -25.77 1.42 12.34
CA ASN A 52 -26.65 2.29 11.58
C ASN A 52 -25.82 3.09 10.55
N ALA A 53 -26.39 3.38 9.39
CA ALA A 53 -25.67 4.00 8.27
C ALA A 53 -25.00 5.33 8.62
N TRP A 54 -25.62 6.16 9.45
CA TRP A 54 -25.09 7.46 9.86
C TRP A 54 -23.89 7.37 10.82
N GLN A 55 -23.76 6.27 11.55
CA GLN A 55 -22.66 6.06 12.52
C GLN A 55 -21.30 5.88 11.82
N PHE A 56 -21.27 5.37 10.59
CA PHE A 56 -20.02 5.14 9.87
C PHE A 56 -19.31 6.43 9.45
N PRO A 57 -19.99 7.41 8.83
CA PRO A 57 -19.39 8.73 8.59
C PRO A 57 -18.95 9.43 9.87
N GLU A 58 -19.76 9.37 10.91
CA GLU A 58 -19.46 10.01 12.20
C GLU A 58 -18.22 9.41 12.87
N ARG A 59 -18.10 8.07 12.87
CA ARG A 59 -16.95 7.36 13.37
C ARG A 59 -15.66 7.73 12.64
N ASN A 60 -15.71 8.10 11.35
CA ASN A 60 -14.51 8.37 10.55
C ASN A 60 -13.66 9.51 11.11
N ARG A 61 -14.23 10.45 11.88
CA ARG A 61 -13.46 11.48 12.61
C ARG A 61 -12.49 10.91 13.63
N LEU A 62 -12.82 9.74 14.22
CA LEU A 62 -11.93 9.06 15.15
C LEU A 62 -10.79 8.36 14.42
N ILE A 63 -11.09 7.78 13.23
CA ILE A 63 -10.06 7.14 12.42
C ILE A 63 -9.00 8.15 12.03
N SER A 64 -9.41 9.34 11.53
CA SER A 64 -8.47 10.40 11.17
C SER A 64 -7.80 11.01 12.40
N GLY A 65 -8.51 11.26 13.49
CA GLY A 65 -7.95 11.89 14.69
C GLY A 65 -6.96 11.01 15.47
N MET A 66 -6.95 9.71 15.24
CA MET A 66 -5.98 8.75 15.82
C MET A 66 -4.83 8.42 14.85
N ALA A 67 -4.79 9.01 13.67
CA ALA A 67 -3.79 8.75 12.66
C ALA A 67 -2.79 9.90 12.57
N ASP A 68 -1.52 9.58 12.36
CA ASP A 68 -0.48 10.56 12.03
C ASP A 68 -0.56 11.00 10.56
N CYS A 69 -1.11 10.14 9.70
CA CYS A 69 -1.35 10.42 8.28
C CYS A 69 -2.51 9.56 7.77
N VAL A 70 -3.35 10.13 6.91
CA VAL A 70 -4.42 9.41 6.22
C VAL A 70 -3.99 9.12 4.79
N VAL A 71 -3.84 7.83 4.43
CA VAL A 71 -3.44 7.39 3.09
C VAL A 71 -4.65 6.89 2.32
N ILE A 72 -4.96 7.52 1.20
CA ILE A 72 -6.02 7.10 0.27
C ILE A 72 -5.40 6.35 -0.91
N THR A 73 -5.63 5.06 -0.97
CA THR A 73 -5.10 4.19 -2.04
C THR A 73 -5.98 4.21 -3.29
N GLU A 74 -7.30 4.22 -3.10
CA GLU A 74 -8.30 4.29 -4.16
C GLU A 74 -9.53 5.06 -3.68
N ALA A 75 -10.04 5.95 -4.51
CA ALA A 75 -11.28 6.66 -4.27
C ALA A 75 -11.93 7.09 -5.58
N ARG A 76 -13.23 6.83 -5.72
CA ARG A 76 -14.06 7.51 -6.71
C ARG A 76 -14.27 8.97 -6.29
N GLN A 77 -14.68 9.85 -7.22
CA GLN A 77 -14.97 11.25 -6.91
C GLN A 77 -16.03 11.44 -5.80
N LYS A 78 -16.93 10.46 -5.64
CA LYS A 78 -17.94 10.42 -4.56
C LYS A 78 -17.74 9.15 -3.73
N SER A 79 -16.60 9.03 -3.05
CA SER A 79 -16.28 7.89 -2.17
C SER A 79 -16.52 8.27 -0.70
N GLY A 80 -17.00 7.31 0.10
CA GLY A 80 -17.10 7.46 1.55
C GLY A 80 -15.75 7.70 2.24
N SER A 81 -14.64 7.27 1.64
CA SER A 81 -13.28 7.55 2.14
C SER A 81 -12.94 9.05 2.13
N LEU A 82 -13.56 9.84 1.22
CA LEU A 82 -13.37 11.28 1.18
C LEU A 82 -13.98 12.00 2.40
N ILE A 83 -14.94 11.38 3.10
CA ILE A 83 -15.45 11.87 4.37
C ILE A 83 -14.34 11.82 5.43
N THR A 84 -13.56 10.74 5.47
CA THR A 84 -12.40 10.64 6.36
C THR A 84 -11.34 11.68 6.04
N VAL A 85 -11.10 11.94 4.75
CA VAL A 85 -10.18 13.02 4.30
C VAL A 85 -10.64 14.38 4.81
N LYS A 86 -11.94 14.70 4.70
CA LYS A 86 -12.49 15.95 5.20
C LYS A 86 -12.22 16.11 6.70
N HIS A 87 -12.45 15.07 7.49
CA HIS A 87 -12.16 15.11 8.93
C HIS A 87 -10.67 15.25 9.20
N ALA A 88 -9.80 14.57 8.44
CA ALA A 88 -8.34 14.68 8.57
C ALA A 88 -7.88 16.15 8.36
N LEU A 89 -8.36 16.79 7.30
CA LEU A 89 -8.05 18.20 7.01
C LEU A 89 -8.55 19.15 8.10
N GLU A 90 -9.78 18.95 8.60
CA GLU A 90 -10.34 19.73 9.71
C GLU A 90 -9.55 19.56 11.01
N GLN A 91 -8.89 18.41 11.19
CA GLN A 91 -8.09 18.06 12.36
C GLN A 91 -6.59 18.39 12.21
N GLY A 92 -6.16 18.87 11.04
CA GLY A 92 -4.75 19.16 10.75
C GLY A 92 -3.91 17.89 10.57
N VAL A 93 -4.53 16.77 10.20
CA VAL A 93 -3.84 15.51 9.91
C VAL A 93 -3.48 15.46 8.43
N ASP A 94 -2.24 15.10 8.14
CA ASP A 94 -1.73 15.01 6.78
C ASP A 94 -2.47 13.97 5.95
N VAL A 95 -2.66 14.28 4.66
CA VAL A 95 -3.33 13.39 3.71
C VAL A 95 -2.39 13.05 2.57
N CYS A 96 -2.16 11.75 2.39
CA CYS A 96 -1.45 11.19 1.25
C CYS A 96 -2.45 10.52 0.29
N ALA A 97 -2.24 10.65 -1.02
CA ALA A 97 -3.06 9.98 -2.01
C ALA A 97 -2.19 9.27 -3.05
N VAL A 98 -2.54 8.02 -3.33
CA VAL A 98 -1.86 7.22 -4.36
C VAL A 98 -2.34 7.69 -5.74
N PRO A 99 -1.44 8.18 -6.61
CA PRO A 99 -1.82 8.58 -7.97
C PRO A 99 -2.22 7.37 -8.80
N GLY A 100 -3.15 7.56 -9.72
CA GLY A 100 -3.58 6.52 -10.62
C GLY A 100 -3.89 7.03 -12.02
N ARG A 101 -4.29 6.13 -12.90
CA ARG A 101 -4.57 6.47 -14.30
C ARG A 101 -5.75 7.45 -14.40
N ILE A 102 -5.64 8.44 -15.28
CA ILE A 102 -6.70 9.45 -15.49
C ILE A 102 -8.02 8.85 -15.99
N ASN A 103 -7.94 7.71 -16.67
CA ASN A 103 -9.11 6.97 -17.20
C ASN A 103 -9.71 5.99 -16.20
N ASP A 104 -9.09 5.81 -15.03
CA ASP A 104 -9.57 4.90 -13.99
C ASP A 104 -10.51 5.63 -13.03
N VAL A 105 -11.74 5.15 -12.99
CA VAL A 105 -12.80 5.70 -12.12
C VAL A 105 -12.43 5.62 -10.64
N LEU A 106 -11.66 4.60 -10.22
CA LEU A 106 -11.22 4.42 -8.84
C LEU A 106 -10.07 5.36 -8.45
N SER A 107 -9.36 5.91 -9.43
CA SER A 107 -8.27 6.85 -9.20
C SER A 107 -8.72 8.31 -9.20
N GLY A 108 -9.93 8.60 -9.69
CA GLY A 108 -10.42 9.97 -9.87
C GLY A 108 -10.45 10.80 -8.58
N GLY A 109 -10.80 10.19 -7.44
CA GLY A 109 -10.78 10.86 -6.14
C GLY A 109 -9.37 11.12 -5.63
N CYS A 110 -8.45 10.15 -5.77
CA CYS A 110 -7.05 10.31 -5.38
C CYS A 110 -6.36 11.41 -6.21
N ASN A 111 -6.51 11.38 -7.53
CA ASN A 111 -5.93 12.40 -8.42
C ASN A 111 -6.47 13.80 -8.10
N ARG A 112 -7.76 13.91 -7.76
CA ARG A 112 -8.34 15.18 -7.32
C ARG A 112 -7.76 15.65 -5.99
N LEU A 113 -7.59 14.77 -5.01
CA LEU A 113 -6.96 15.12 -3.73
C LEU A 113 -5.53 15.66 -3.94
N ILE A 114 -4.75 15.06 -4.84
CA ILE A 114 -3.42 15.55 -5.20
C ILE A 114 -3.48 16.96 -5.80
N GLN A 115 -4.44 17.23 -6.68
CA GLN A 115 -4.66 18.58 -7.23
C GLN A 115 -5.06 19.59 -6.15
N GLU A 116 -5.76 19.16 -5.11
CA GLU A 116 -6.18 19.99 -3.96
C GLU A 116 -5.08 20.13 -2.91
N GLY A 117 -3.89 19.52 -3.11
CA GLY A 117 -2.71 19.67 -2.25
C GLY A 117 -2.38 18.49 -1.36
N ALA A 118 -3.08 17.35 -1.48
CA ALA A 118 -2.67 16.13 -0.79
C ALA A 118 -1.30 15.64 -1.30
N PHE A 119 -0.50 15.07 -0.39
CA PHE A 119 0.83 14.58 -0.74
C PHE A 119 0.73 13.35 -1.66
N PRO A 120 1.39 13.32 -2.83
CA PRO A 120 1.35 12.17 -3.71
C PRO A 120 2.20 11.02 -3.13
N ALA A 121 1.57 9.88 -2.87
CA ALA A 121 2.24 8.67 -2.38
C ALA A 121 2.55 7.73 -3.54
N THR A 122 3.75 7.84 -4.11
CA THR A 122 4.24 6.98 -5.19
C THR A 122 5.04 5.80 -4.67
N SER A 123 5.50 5.89 -3.42
CA SER A 123 6.25 4.86 -2.71
C SER A 123 5.93 4.88 -1.20
N THR A 124 6.32 3.82 -0.49
CA THR A 124 6.23 3.78 0.97
C THR A 124 7.09 4.88 1.62
N LEU A 125 8.22 5.23 1.00
CA LEU A 125 9.10 6.30 1.50
C LEU A 125 8.42 7.66 1.48
N ASP A 126 7.57 7.94 0.50
CA ASP A 126 6.82 9.19 0.41
C ASP A 126 5.87 9.34 1.61
N ILE A 127 5.20 8.23 2.00
CA ILE A 127 4.32 8.20 3.16
C ILE A 127 5.11 8.43 4.46
N LEU A 128 6.24 7.77 4.63
CA LEU A 128 7.10 7.97 5.80
C LEU A 128 7.66 9.39 5.87
N PHE A 129 8.01 9.95 4.72
CA PHE A 129 8.49 11.33 4.63
C PHE A 129 7.40 12.34 5.03
N SER A 130 6.15 12.15 4.60
CA SER A 130 5.03 13.02 5.00
C SER A 130 4.77 12.98 6.51
N MET A 131 5.07 11.86 7.16
CA MET A 131 4.97 11.69 8.62
C MET A 131 6.21 12.26 9.36
N GLY A 132 7.15 12.89 8.68
CA GLY A 132 8.41 13.38 9.26
C GLY A 132 9.41 12.27 9.64
N ILE A 133 9.14 11.03 9.23
CA ILE A 133 10.03 9.88 9.48
C ILE A 133 11.08 9.83 8.39
N ASN A 134 12.23 10.41 8.65
CA ASN A 134 13.40 10.28 7.77
C ASN A 134 14.02 8.89 7.94
N MET A 135 13.57 7.94 7.17
CA MET A 135 14.32 6.71 6.98
C MET A 135 15.59 7.11 6.20
N LYS A 136 16.75 7.08 6.86
CA LYS A 136 18.01 6.97 6.11
C LYS A 136 17.76 5.80 5.14
N LYS A 137 17.88 6.08 3.83
CA LYS A 137 17.82 5.05 2.80
C LYS A 137 18.78 3.97 3.30
N ASN A 138 18.26 2.91 3.90
CA ASN A 138 19.08 1.76 4.19
C ASN A 138 19.69 1.45 2.84
N GLU A 139 20.99 1.65 2.73
CA GLU A 139 21.74 1.08 1.62
C GLU A 139 21.30 -0.38 1.64
N LYS A 140 20.40 -0.74 0.71
CA LYS A 140 20.00 -2.13 0.48
C LYS A 140 21.31 -2.86 0.57
N THR A 141 21.42 -3.81 1.47
CA THR A 141 22.61 -4.65 1.65
C THR A 141 23.27 -4.75 0.29
N LYS A 142 24.47 -4.16 0.12
CA LYS A 142 25.20 -4.26 -1.14
C LYS A 142 25.47 -5.75 -1.30
N ILE A 143 24.48 -6.45 -1.89
CA ILE A 143 24.75 -7.75 -2.48
C ILE A 143 25.78 -7.38 -3.52
N PHE A 144 27.04 -7.84 -3.31
CA PHE A 144 28.10 -7.67 -4.28
C PHE A 144 27.67 -8.44 -5.53
N LEU A 145 26.89 -7.74 -6.38
CA LEU A 145 26.54 -8.23 -7.70
C LEU A 145 27.82 -8.20 -8.52
N GLU A 146 28.17 -9.30 -9.12
CA GLU A 146 29.17 -9.28 -10.17
C GLU A 146 28.74 -8.26 -11.22
N LYS A 147 29.67 -7.52 -11.81
CA LYS A 147 29.38 -6.43 -12.76
C LYS A 147 28.32 -6.76 -13.81
N GLN A 148 28.28 -8.02 -14.24
CA GLN A 148 27.33 -8.54 -15.21
C GLN A 148 25.89 -8.57 -14.66
N ASN A 149 25.71 -9.05 -13.43
CA ASN A 149 24.41 -9.14 -12.77
C ASN A 149 23.90 -7.76 -12.33
N GLU A 150 24.79 -6.81 -12.03
CA GLU A 150 24.45 -5.42 -11.73
C GLU A 150 23.82 -4.71 -12.93
N VAL A 151 24.40 -4.86 -14.12
CA VAL A 151 23.85 -4.32 -15.36
C VAL A 151 22.49 -4.93 -15.64
N LEU A 152 22.34 -6.23 -15.50
CA LEU A 152 21.10 -6.95 -15.76
C LEU A 152 20.01 -6.54 -14.76
N TYR A 153 20.33 -6.42 -13.49
CA TYR A 153 19.41 -5.95 -12.44
C TYR A 153 18.98 -4.50 -12.65
N SER A 154 19.87 -3.64 -13.17
CA SER A 154 19.55 -2.23 -13.43
C SER A 154 18.53 -2.02 -14.57
N VAL A 155 18.45 -2.99 -15.49
CA VAL A 155 17.58 -2.94 -16.68
C VAL A 155 16.23 -3.62 -16.42
N LEU A 156 16.15 -4.52 -15.42
CA LEU A 156 14.89 -5.11 -15.01
C LEU A 156 13.99 -4.06 -14.38
N ASP A 157 12.73 -4.01 -14.87
CA ASP A 157 11.67 -3.13 -14.39
C ASP A 157 10.59 -3.95 -13.65
N LEU A 158 9.64 -3.25 -13.03
CA LEU A 158 8.43 -3.84 -12.45
C LEU A 158 7.45 -4.33 -13.54
N GLN A 159 7.64 -3.91 -14.79
CA GLN A 159 6.89 -4.43 -15.94
C GLN A 159 7.55 -5.70 -16.48
N PRO A 160 6.76 -6.73 -16.82
CA PRO A 160 7.28 -7.97 -17.38
C PRO A 160 8.06 -7.74 -18.67
N GLN A 161 9.31 -8.22 -18.71
CA GLN A 161 10.23 -8.10 -19.85
C GLN A 161 10.65 -9.47 -20.31
N THR A 162 10.77 -9.64 -21.62
CA THR A 162 11.31 -10.85 -22.24
C THR A 162 12.84 -10.85 -22.22
N PRO A 163 13.51 -12.03 -22.26
CA PRO A 163 14.95 -12.10 -22.38
C PRO A 163 15.50 -11.37 -23.62
N ASP A 164 14.75 -11.36 -24.72
CA ASP A 164 15.17 -10.67 -25.95
C ASP A 164 15.16 -9.14 -25.78
N GLU A 165 14.17 -8.58 -25.07
CA GLU A 165 14.15 -7.15 -24.71
C GLU A 165 15.31 -6.79 -23.77
N ILE A 166 15.61 -7.66 -22.80
CA ILE A 166 16.72 -7.48 -21.87
C ILE A 166 18.06 -7.53 -22.63
N MET A 167 18.21 -8.45 -23.58
CA MET A 167 19.40 -8.54 -24.46
C MET A 167 19.59 -7.24 -25.25
N GLN A 168 18.54 -6.68 -25.83
CA GLN A 168 18.59 -5.41 -26.57
C GLN A 168 19.02 -4.25 -25.67
N LYS A 169 18.53 -4.20 -24.45
CA LYS A 169 18.84 -3.11 -23.51
C LYS A 169 20.26 -3.22 -22.92
N THR A 170 20.75 -4.43 -22.69
CA THR A 170 22.05 -4.67 -22.03
C THR A 170 23.20 -4.84 -23.02
N GLY A 171 22.91 -5.22 -24.27
CA GLY A 171 23.90 -5.64 -25.25
C GLY A 171 24.57 -7.00 -24.92
N MET A 172 24.06 -7.74 -23.94
CA MET A 172 24.61 -9.03 -23.52
C MET A 172 24.17 -10.15 -24.44
N ASN A 173 24.99 -11.18 -24.56
CA ASN A 173 24.63 -12.38 -25.32
C ASN A 173 23.58 -13.20 -24.56
N ARG A 174 22.90 -14.10 -25.27
CA ARG A 174 21.79 -14.91 -24.72
C ARG A 174 22.19 -15.73 -23.49
N GLY A 175 23.36 -16.37 -23.52
CA GLY A 175 23.84 -17.17 -22.41
C GLY A 175 24.02 -16.37 -21.14
N ALA A 176 24.69 -15.22 -21.24
CA ALA A 176 24.92 -14.32 -20.11
C ALA A 176 23.61 -13.74 -19.51
N VAL A 177 22.60 -13.44 -20.35
CA VAL A 177 21.30 -12.98 -19.87
C VAL A 177 20.58 -14.08 -19.09
N TYR A 178 20.52 -15.31 -19.60
CA TYR A 178 19.84 -16.40 -18.91
C TYR A 178 20.58 -16.81 -17.62
N GLU A 179 21.90 -16.83 -17.61
CA GLU A 179 22.70 -17.12 -16.42
C GLU A 179 22.46 -16.07 -15.33
N GLY A 180 22.50 -14.79 -15.71
CA GLY A 180 22.24 -13.71 -14.78
C GLY A 180 20.77 -13.67 -14.27
N LEU A 181 19.79 -13.93 -15.14
CA LEU A 181 18.39 -14.03 -14.72
C LEU A 181 18.18 -15.18 -13.74
N LEU A 182 18.76 -16.34 -14.00
CA LEU A 182 18.72 -17.48 -13.08
C LEU A 182 19.34 -17.12 -11.73
N TRP A 183 20.49 -16.47 -11.74
CA TRP A 183 21.16 -16.00 -10.54
C TRP A 183 20.27 -15.01 -9.74
N LEU A 184 19.65 -14.03 -10.41
CA LEU A 184 18.75 -13.07 -9.79
C LEU A 184 17.49 -13.73 -9.21
N LEU A 185 16.92 -14.72 -9.89
CA LEU A 185 15.80 -15.52 -9.39
C LEU A 185 16.17 -16.29 -8.11
N MET A 186 17.32 -16.96 -8.11
CA MET A 186 17.82 -17.74 -6.96
C MET A 186 18.08 -16.87 -5.73
N HIS A 187 18.49 -15.61 -5.94
CA HIS A 187 18.74 -14.65 -4.86
C HIS A 187 17.51 -13.80 -4.51
N GLY A 188 16.35 -14.08 -5.12
CA GLY A 188 15.09 -13.40 -4.82
C GLY A 188 15.06 -11.93 -5.26
N LEU A 189 15.93 -11.55 -6.21
CA LEU A 189 16.04 -10.19 -6.76
C LEU A 189 15.19 -9.98 -8.01
N ALA A 190 14.79 -11.07 -8.67
CA ALA A 190 13.87 -11.09 -9.80
C ALA A 190 12.77 -12.12 -9.56
N GLU A 191 11.70 -12.02 -10.34
CA GLU A 191 10.58 -12.97 -10.35
C GLU A 191 10.15 -13.24 -11.81
N GLU A 192 9.70 -14.46 -12.08
CA GLU A 192 9.13 -14.88 -13.38
C GLU A 192 7.60 -15.09 -13.20
N PRO A 193 6.79 -14.02 -13.28
CA PRO A 193 5.34 -14.11 -13.07
C PRO A 193 4.62 -14.94 -14.16
N VAL A 194 5.16 -14.96 -15.35
CA VAL A 194 4.72 -15.75 -16.48
C VAL A 194 5.96 -16.29 -17.20
N LYS A 195 5.88 -17.50 -17.74
CA LYS A 195 6.99 -18.15 -18.44
C LYS A 195 7.67 -17.23 -19.45
N ASN A 196 8.98 -17.07 -19.32
CA ASN A 196 9.83 -16.17 -20.12
C ASN A 196 9.52 -14.66 -19.97
N TYR A 197 8.86 -14.23 -18.91
CA TYR A 197 8.69 -12.83 -18.55
C TYR A 197 9.25 -12.57 -17.16
N TYR A 198 10.17 -11.67 -17.06
CA TYR A 198 10.94 -11.39 -15.85
C TYR A 198 10.66 -9.98 -15.37
N ILE A 199 10.50 -9.84 -14.05
CA ILE A 199 10.32 -8.55 -13.37
C ILE A 199 11.35 -8.44 -12.26
N ARG A 200 11.68 -7.22 -11.91
CA ARG A 200 12.46 -6.91 -10.72
C ARG A 200 11.59 -7.11 -9.48
N LYS A 201 12.14 -7.77 -8.47
CA LYS A 201 11.50 -7.90 -7.16
C LYS A 201 11.95 -6.74 -6.26
N GLU A 202 11.00 -6.10 -5.58
CA GLU A 202 11.27 -5.02 -4.62
C GLU A 202 11.87 -5.52 -3.30
#